data_b67a299c8ab90dfd5736779aca787bed
#
_entry.id   b67a299c8ab90dfd5736779aca787bed
#
_cell.length_a   1.000
_cell.length_b   1.000
_cell.length_c   1.000
_cell.angle_alpha   90.00
_cell.angle_beta   90.00
_cell.angle_gamma   90.00
#
_symmetry.space_group_name_H-M   'P 1'
#
loop_
_entity.id
_entity.type
_entity.pdbx_description
1 polymer ?
#
loop_
_entity_poly.entity_id
_entity_poly.type
_entity_poly.pdbx_seq_one_letter_code
_entity_poly.pdbx_strand_id
1 'polypeptide(L)'
;GVVRTVDLDTLVPDDSLTIDEGAVAPWNSLMWSLMTDICRAMGVRTDVPFRDLTEQEKDIVYHGPAEKKHILYHAKKAGSNDFAELDFTYYNAVYTVENALAKVKDEKGMKRVEKFLKEDVCPDCRGTRLSAAARAPKVRGISLDEACTMTLAQLVEWVQGVPASLPEDMRPMAESICEAFQSTAKRLMDLGLGYLTLDRSAATLSTGERQRMQLARAARNRTTGVLYVLDEPSIGLHPSNIVGLTGVMHDLVDDGNSVILVDHDTQILKEADWIVEMGPEAGAKGGHVIAQGTIPAIEENPASQIGPFLSGKAETELRPRAAKEAVFADGTMHLSTSQIHTVKPLEVEIPKGRLTVVTGVSGSGKTT
;
A
#
# COMPACT_ATOMS: atom_id res chain seq x y z
N GLY A 1 9.47 -0.86 -12.25
CA GLY A 1 8.49 -1.88 -11.92
C GLY A 1 9.10 -3.06 -11.19
N VAL A 2 8.27 -4.03 -10.90
CA VAL A 2 8.68 -5.31 -10.33
C VAL A 2 8.54 -6.41 -11.37
N VAL A 3 9.32 -7.47 -11.22
CA VAL A 3 9.18 -8.72 -11.96
C VAL A 3 8.90 -9.83 -10.96
N ARG A 4 8.11 -10.81 -11.36
CA ARG A 4 7.90 -12.02 -10.57
C ARG A 4 8.88 -13.07 -11.03
N THR A 5 9.74 -13.50 -10.14
CA THR A 5 10.73 -14.54 -10.35
C THR A 5 10.43 -15.74 -9.46
N VAL A 6 10.94 -16.90 -9.84
CA VAL A 6 10.79 -18.10 -9.00
C VAL A 6 11.66 -17.93 -7.75
N ASP A 7 11.08 -18.16 -6.60
CA ASP A 7 11.79 -18.17 -5.32
C ASP A 7 12.31 -19.58 -5.03
N LEU A 8 13.63 -19.77 -5.18
CA LEU A 8 14.27 -21.07 -5.01
C LEU A 8 14.07 -21.66 -3.63
N ASP A 9 14.01 -20.82 -2.59
CA ASP A 9 13.84 -21.27 -1.20
C ASP A 9 12.46 -21.92 -0.98
N THR A 10 11.47 -21.56 -1.78
CA THR A 10 10.11 -22.13 -1.70
C THR A 10 9.93 -23.43 -2.48
N LEU A 11 10.88 -23.76 -3.37
CA LEU A 11 10.81 -24.98 -4.17
C LEU A 11 11.07 -26.22 -3.32
N VAL A 12 11.92 -26.10 -2.30
CA VAL A 12 12.24 -27.16 -1.34
C VAL A 12 12.10 -26.59 0.07
N PRO A 13 10.87 -26.49 0.58
CA PRO A 13 10.60 -25.85 1.89
C PRO A 13 11.12 -26.68 3.08
N ASP A 14 11.32 -27.98 2.91
CA ASP A 14 11.90 -28.88 3.89
C ASP A 14 12.95 -29.78 3.22
N ASP A 15 14.21 -29.43 3.42
CA ASP A 15 15.37 -30.13 2.85
C ASP A 15 15.74 -31.42 3.60
N SER A 16 15.10 -31.68 4.72
CA SER A 16 15.23 -32.95 5.46
C SER A 16 14.46 -34.10 4.81
N LEU A 17 13.47 -33.79 3.95
CA LEU A 17 12.74 -34.76 3.17
C LEU A 17 13.54 -35.24 1.95
N THR A 18 13.24 -36.47 1.52
CA THR A 18 13.73 -36.99 0.26
C THR A 18 12.84 -36.52 -0.90
N ILE A 19 13.32 -36.61 -2.13
CA ILE A 19 12.51 -36.30 -3.32
C ILE A 19 11.34 -37.28 -3.41
N ASP A 20 11.56 -38.56 -3.03
CA ASP A 20 10.51 -39.59 -2.96
C ASP A 20 9.41 -39.27 -1.93
N GLU A 21 9.76 -38.60 -0.84
CA GLU A 21 8.82 -38.09 0.17
C GLU A 21 8.17 -36.76 -0.21
N GLY A 22 8.59 -36.15 -1.30
CA GLY A 22 8.00 -34.93 -1.82
C GLY A 22 8.73 -33.63 -1.43
N ALA A 23 10.03 -33.66 -1.22
CA ALA A 23 10.84 -32.46 -0.93
C ALA A 23 10.62 -31.34 -1.95
N VAL A 24 10.45 -31.68 -3.25
CA VAL A 24 10.26 -30.71 -4.32
C VAL A 24 8.79 -30.33 -4.46
N ALA A 25 8.38 -29.29 -3.77
CA ALA A 25 6.99 -28.86 -3.64
C ALA A 25 6.26 -28.54 -4.98
N PRO A 26 6.88 -27.96 -6.02
CA PRO A 26 6.23 -27.76 -7.31
C PRO A 26 5.79 -29.05 -7.99
N TRP A 27 6.58 -30.12 -7.89
CA TRP A 27 6.22 -31.39 -8.52
C TRP A 27 5.00 -32.04 -7.87
N ASN A 28 4.78 -31.81 -6.59
CA ASN A 28 3.62 -32.33 -5.86
C ASN A 28 2.33 -31.54 -6.14
N SER A 29 2.45 -30.25 -6.40
CA SER A 29 1.28 -29.35 -6.47
C SER A 29 0.92 -28.86 -7.89
N LEU A 30 1.89 -28.81 -8.79
CA LEU A 30 1.74 -28.24 -10.15
C LEU A 30 1.95 -29.27 -11.26
N MET A 31 2.55 -30.44 -10.95
CA MET A 31 2.88 -31.46 -11.92
C MET A 31 2.55 -32.87 -11.42
N TRP A 32 2.76 -33.87 -12.25
CA TRP A 32 2.43 -35.25 -11.96
C TRP A 32 3.52 -35.93 -11.14
N SER A 33 3.12 -36.93 -10.35
CA SER A 33 3.99 -37.75 -9.50
C SER A 33 5.11 -38.52 -10.23
N LEU A 34 5.07 -38.57 -11.56
CA LEU A 34 6.11 -39.20 -12.41
C LEU A 34 7.43 -38.44 -12.42
N MET A 35 7.45 -37.17 -11.98
CA MET A 35 8.66 -36.35 -12.08
C MET A 35 9.79 -36.89 -11.20
N THR A 36 9.47 -37.54 -10.09
CA THR A 36 10.43 -38.21 -9.21
C THR A 36 11.16 -39.36 -9.94
N ASP A 37 10.43 -40.23 -10.66
CA ASP A 37 11.03 -41.34 -11.39
C ASP A 37 11.90 -40.85 -12.55
N ILE A 38 11.49 -39.77 -13.24
CA ILE A 38 12.26 -39.16 -14.29
C ILE A 38 13.50 -38.48 -13.74
N CYS A 39 13.41 -37.81 -12.58
CA CYS A 39 14.53 -37.19 -11.90
C CYS A 39 15.61 -38.23 -11.54
N ARG A 40 15.18 -39.42 -11.09
CA ARG A 40 16.09 -40.57 -10.87
C ARG A 40 16.79 -41.01 -12.16
N ALA A 41 16.08 -41.01 -13.29
CA ALA A 41 16.65 -41.31 -14.60
C ALA A 41 17.59 -40.21 -15.12
N MET A 42 17.54 -39.00 -14.54
CA MET A 42 18.52 -37.92 -14.76
C MET A 42 19.81 -38.10 -13.94
N GLY A 43 19.88 -39.13 -13.08
CA GLY A 43 21.05 -39.43 -12.26
C GLY A 43 21.05 -38.79 -10.87
N VAL A 44 19.89 -38.32 -10.41
CA VAL A 44 19.71 -37.74 -9.06
C VAL A 44 19.26 -38.82 -8.08
N ARG A 45 19.83 -38.88 -6.92
CA ARG A 45 19.39 -39.75 -5.81
C ARG A 45 18.12 -39.22 -5.20
N THR A 46 17.03 -39.95 -5.30
CA THR A 46 15.72 -39.50 -4.83
C THR A 46 15.33 -40.02 -3.46
N ASP A 47 16.12 -40.95 -2.91
CA ASP A 47 15.94 -41.69 -1.68
C ASP A 47 16.76 -41.13 -0.48
N VAL A 48 17.52 -40.06 -0.68
CA VAL A 48 18.29 -39.41 0.38
C VAL A 48 17.72 -38.02 0.67
N PRO A 49 17.89 -37.45 1.89
CA PRO A 49 17.46 -36.11 2.21
C PRO A 49 17.99 -35.09 1.19
N PHE A 50 17.18 -34.12 0.79
CA PHE A 50 17.54 -33.13 -0.25
C PHE A 50 18.83 -32.37 0.10
N ARG A 51 19.04 -32.05 1.38
CA ARG A 51 20.27 -31.42 1.87
C ARG A 51 21.54 -32.22 1.59
N ASP A 52 21.43 -33.56 1.53
CA ASP A 52 22.56 -34.50 1.36
C ASP A 52 22.84 -34.80 -0.12
N LEU A 53 22.11 -34.19 -1.04
CA LEU A 53 22.39 -34.21 -2.47
C LEU A 53 23.64 -33.38 -2.77
N THR A 54 24.39 -33.80 -3.77
CA THR A 54 25.50 -33.00 -4.29
C THR A 54 25.01 -31.75 -4.99
N GLU A 55 25.87 -30.73 -5.13
CA GLU A 55 25.50 -29.49 -5.84
C GLU A 55 25.09 -29.75 -7.30
N GLN A 56 25.69 -30.77 -7.95
CA GLN A 56 25.29 -31.18 -9.29
C GLN A 56 23.90 -31.78 -9.33
N GLU A 57 23.54 -32.61 -8.34
CA GLU A 57 22.20 -33.16 -8.25
C GLU A 57 21.15 -32.08 -7.96
N LYS A 58 21.47 -31.15 -7.07
CA LYS A 58 20.60 -29.97 -6.79
C LYS A 58 20.43 -29.11 -8.04
N ASP A 59 21.51 -28.85 -8.79
CA ASP A 59 21.41 -28.09 -10.03
C ASP A 59 20.55 -28.77 -11.08
N ILE A 60 20.61 -30.09 -11.20
CA ILE A 60 19.70 -30.86 -12.06
C ILE A 60 18.25 -30.65 -11.62
N VAL A 61 17.95 -30.69 -10.31
CA VAL A 61 16.60 -30.48 -9.80
C VAL A 61 16.10 -29.09 -10.10
N TYR A 62 16.93 -28.06 -9.91
CA TYR A 62 16.53 -26.66 -10.10
C TYR A 62 16.56 -26.22 -11.56
N HIS A 63 17.58 -26.61 -12.34
CA HIS A 63 17.90 -26.05 -13.66
C HIS A 63 18.17 -27.08 -14.76
N GLY A 64 18.11 -28.38 -14.45
CA GLY A 64 18.44 -29.44 -15.40
C GLY A 64 17.68 -29.32 -16.74
N PRO A 65 18.30 -29.74 -17.85
CA PRO A 65 17.74 -29.59 -19.18
C PRO A 65 16.48 -30.44 -19.39
N ALA A 66 15.58 -29.96 -20.25
CA ALA A 66 14.38 -30.70 -20.64
C ALA A 66 14.78 -31.88 -21.57
N GLU A 67 15.11 -33.01 -20.97
CA GLU A 67 15.48 -34.21 -21.67
C GLU A 67 14.38 -35.27 -21.64
N LYS A 68 14.19 -35.96 -22.76
CA LYS A 68 13.27 -37.10 -22.85
C LYS A 68 13.96 -38.35 -22.29
N LYS A 69 13.36 -38.94 -21.26
CA LYS A 69 13.85 -40.15 -20.62
C LYS A 69 12.83 -41.27 -20.75
N HIS A 70 13.36 -42.46 -20.93
CA HIS A 70 12.59 -43.68 -20.90
C HIS A 70 12.49 -44.19 -19.46
N ILE A 71 11.28 -44.34 -18.92
CA ILE A 71 11.04 -44.80 -17.57
C ILE A 71 10.11 -46.00 -17.53
N LEU A 72 10.38 -46.90 -16.58
CA LEU A 72 9.49 -47.98 -16.21
C LEU A 72 8.53 -47.49 -15.09
N TYR A 73 7.28 -47.30 -15.44
CA TYR A 73 6.26 -46.80 -14.54
C TYR A 73 5.52 -47.96 -13.87
N HIS A 74 5.48 -47.97 -12.55
CA HIS A 74 4.66 -48.85 -11.75
C HIS A 74 3.31 -48.20 -11.48
N ALA A 75 2.24 -48.72 -12.09
CA ALA A 75 0.90 -48.24 -11.81
C ALA A 75 0.51 -48.60 -10.36
N LYS A 76 0.29 -47.60 -9.50
CA LYS A 76 -0.17 -47.76 -8.10
C LYS A 76 -1.66 -48.24 -8.00
N LYS A 77 -2.11 -49.16 -8.85
CA LYS A 77 -3.42 -49.82 -8.68
C LYS A 77 -3.22 -51.09 -7.92
N ALA A 78 -3.93 -51.22 -6.80
CA ALA A 78 -3.93 -52.44 -6.01
C ALA A 78 -4.33 -53.63 -6.90
N GLY A 79 -3.38 -54.54 -7.14
CA GLY A 79 -3.62 -55.83 -7.78
C GLY A 79 -3.14 -55.98 -9.25
N SER A 80 -2.52 -55.03 -9.87
CA SER A 80 -1.88 -55.23 -11.20
C SER A 80 -0.36 -55.02 -11.10
N ASN A 81 0.36 -56.03 -11.63
CA ASN A 81 1.82 -56.02 -11.74
C ASN A 81 2.22 -55.49 -13.15
N ASP A 82 1.41 -54.58 -13.71
CA ASP A 82 1.62 -54.08 -15.06
C ASP A 82 2.67 -52.93 -15.01
N PHE A 83 3.79 -53.22 -15.68
CA PHE A 83 4.82 -52.21 -16.02
C PHE A 83 4.42 -51.54 -17.31
N ALA A 84 4.36 -50.24 -17.33
CA ALA A 84 4.23 -49.44 -18.53
C ALA A 84 5.57 -48.74 -18.82
N GLU A 85 6.09 -48.93 -20.01
CA GLU A 85 7.23 -48.16 -20.52
C GLU A 85 6.71 -46.83 -21.07
N LEU A 86 7.20 -45.73 -20.53
CA LEU A 86 6.80 -44.39 -20.92
C LEU A 86 8.02 -43.52 -21.24
N ASP A 87 7.94 -42.88 -22.38
CA ASP A 87 8.86 -41.80 -22.75
C ASP A 87 8.33 -40.48 -22.21
N PHE A 88 9.02 -39.89 -21.27
CA PHE A 88 8.58 -38.63 -20.65
C PHE A 88 9.70 -37.58 -20.63
N THR A 89 9.32 -36.30 -20.76
CA THR A 89 10.31 -35.20 -20.68
C THR A 89 10.50 -34.75 -19.25
N TYR A 90 11.76 -34.66 -18.82
CA TYR A 90 12.12 -34.08 -17.56
C TYR A 90 11.84 -32.57 -17.57
N TYR A 91 11.21 -32.09 -16.50
CA TYR A 91 11.01 -30.67 -16.26
C TYR A 91 11.52 -30.32 -14.85
N ASN A 92 12.55 -29.49 -14.79
CA ASN A 92 13.13 -29.04 -13.54
C ASN A 92 12.12 -28.23 -12.72
N ALA A 93 12.42 -27.99 -11.44
CA ALA A 93 11.51 -27.36 -10.50
C ALA A 93 11.18 -25.89 -10.90
N VAL A 94 12.19 -25.12 -11.37
CA VAL A 94 12.01 -23.74 -11.84
C VAL A 94 11.10 -23.69 -13.05
N TYR A 95 11.40 -24.48 -14.09
CA TYR A 95 10.57 -24.55 -15.28
C TYR A 95 9.13 -24.97 -14.99
N THR A 96 8.94 -25.86 -14.02
CA THR A 96 7.60 -26.30 -13.58
C THR A 96 6.76 -25.13 -13.10
N VAL A 97 7.35 -24.22 -12.30
CA VAL A 97 6.66 -23.02 -11.81
C VAL A 97 6.43 -22.02 -12.94
N GLU A 98 7.44 -21.74 -13.77
CA GLU A 98 7.34 -20.82 -14.91
C GLU A 98 6.27 -21.26 -15.92
N ASN A 99 6.25 -22.55 -16.26
CA ASN A 99 5.26 -23.12 -17.18
C ASN A 99 3.85 -23.09 -16.59
N ALA A 100 3.73 -23.31 -15.27
CA ALA A 100 2.45 -23.18 -14.57
C ALA A 100 1.98 -21.72 -14.58
N LEU A 101 2.87 -20.77 -14.29
CA LEU A 101 2.57 -19.32 -14.34
C LEU A 101 2.10 -18.87 -15.72
N ALA A 102 2.78 -19.32 -16.78
CA ALA A 102 2.42 -18.99 -18.17
C ALA A 102 1.03 -19.52 -18.57
N LYS A 103 0.52 -20.55 -17.90
CA LYS A 103 -0.78 -21.20 -18.17
C LYS A 103 -1.91 -20.76 -17.25
N VAL A 104 -1.63 -19.85 -16.29
CA VAL A 104 -2.65 -19.34 -15.36
C VAL A 104 -3.72 -18.56 -16.12
N LYS A 105 -4.98 -18.92 -15.91
CA LYS A 105 -6.15 -18.29 -16.53
C LYS A 105 -7.12 -17.67 -15.53
N ASP A 106 -7.01 -18.03 -14.25
CA ASP A 106 -7.92 -17.63 -13.21
C ASP A 106 -7.18 -17.35 -11.87
N GLU A 107 -7.88 -16.73 -10.94
CA GLU A 107 -7.35 -16.39 -9.62
C GLU A 107 -6.97 -17.64 -8.79
N LYS A 108 -7.70 -18.73 -8.97
CA LYS A 108 -7.42 -19.99 -8.27
C LYS A 108 -6.12 -20.63 -8.76
N GLY A 109 -5.86 -20.56 -10.06
CA GLY A 109 -4.58 -20.96 -10.65
C GLY A 109 -3.43 -20.09 -10.14
N MET A 110 -3.63 -18.76 -10.07
CA MET A 110 -2.63 -17.84 -9.54
C MET A 110 -2.25 -18.16 -8.11
N LYS A 111 -3.20 -18.36 -7.19
CA LYS A 111 -2.93 -18.72 -5.79
C LYS A 111 -2.10 -19.99 -5.61
N ARG A 112 -2.17 -20.92 -6.57
CA ARG A 112 -1.38 -22.17 -6.52
C ARG A 112 0.09 -21.95 -6.90
N VAL A 113 0.36 -20.97 -7.77
CA VAL A 113 1.71 -20.68 -8.27
C VAL A 113 2.39 -19.59 -7.43
N GLU A 114 1.63 -18.64 -6.93
CA GLU A 114 2.10 -17.44 -6.22
C GLU A 114 3.01 -17.77 -5.02
N LYS A 115 2.75 -18.88 -4.33
CA LYS A 115 3.57 -19.35 -3.20
C LYS A 115 5.02 -19.72 -3.57
N PHE A 116 5.30 -19.87 -4.87
CA PHE A 116 6.64 -20.16 -5.40
C PHE A 116 7.29 -18.95 -6.07
N LEU A 117 6.66 -17.78 -5.99
CA LEU A 117 7.12 -16.56 -6.63
C LEU A 117 7.53 -15.53 -5.60
N LYS A 118 8.57 -14.78 -5.93
CA LYS A 118 8.92 -13.54 -5.24
C LYS A 118 8.86 -12.37 -6.21
N GLU A 119 8.63 -11.19 -5.67
CA GLU A 119 8.66 -9.96 -6.44
C GLU A 119 10.02 -9.30 -6.26
N ASP A 120 10.76 -9.20 -7.34
CA ASP A 120 12.04 -8.51 -7.40
C ASP A 120 11.94 -7.24 -8.23
N VAL A 121 12.83 -6.29 -7.97
CA VAL A 121 12.92 -5.07 -8.77
C VAL A 121 13.33 -5.41 -10.19
N CYS A 122 12.56 -4.93 -11.18
CA CYS A 122 12.88 -5.15 -12.59
C CYS A 122 14.30 -4.64 -12.93
N PRO A 123 15.17 -5.48 -13.46
CA PRO A 123 16.56 -5.10 -13.77
C PRO A 123 16.66 -4.02 -14.84
N ASP A 124 15.74 -3.99 -15.81
CA ASP A 124 15.78 -3.04 -16.92
C ASP A 124 15.39 -1.63 -16.47
N CYS A 125 14.28 -1.51 -15.78
CA CYS A 125 13.79 -0.20 -15.35
C CYS A 125 14.20 0.17 -13.92
N ARG A 126 14.82 -0.73 -13.16
CA ARG A 126 15.27 -0.50 -11.76
C ARG A 126 14.16 0.05 -10.86
N GLY A 127 12.96 -0.48 -11.00
CA GLY A 127 11.79 -0.05 -10.22
C GLY A 127 11.02 1.12 -10.81
N THR A 128 11.59 1.92 -11.71
CA THR A 128 10.99 3.19 -12.20
C THR A 128 9.78 2.99 -13.13
N ARG A 129 9.58 1.81 -13.71
CA ARG A 129 8.56 1.52 -14.73
C ARG A 129 8.73 2.30 -16.05
N LEU A 130 9.84 3.00 -16.22
CA LEU A 130 10.16 3.79 -17.39
C LEU A 130 11.28 3.13 -18.20
N SER A 131 11.20 3.23 -19.52
CA SER A 131 12.28 2.78 -20.41
C SER A 131 13.54 3.62 -20.24
N ALA A 132 14.68 3.12 -20.69
CA ALA A 132 15.94 3.88 -20.68
C ALA A 132 15.81 5.19 -21.49
N ALA A 133 15.11 5.15 -22.63
CA ALA A 133 14.86 6.33 -23.46
C ALA A 133 14.03 7.41 -22.74
N ALA A 134 13.05 6.99 -21.92
CA ALA A 134 12.22 7.94 -21.14
C ALA A 134 12.98 8.55 -19.96
N ARG A 135 14.01 7.85 -19.44
CA ARG A 135 14.86 8.31 -18.33
C ARG A 135 16.03 9.19 -18.78
N ALA A 136 16.39 9.12 -20.07
CA ALA A 136 17.56 9.83 -20.58
C ALA A 136 17.43 11.37 -20.59
N PRO A 137 16.27 11.99 -20.97
CA PRO A 137 16.11 13.43 -20.96
C PRO A 137 16.14 13.98 -19.53
N LYS A 138 16.82 15.13 -19.36
CA LYS A 138 16.89 15.83 -18.08
C LYS A 138 16.45 17.29 -18.23
N VAL A 139 15.67 17.76 -17.28
CA VAL A 139 15.29 19.17 -17.13
C VAL A 139 15.88 19.68 -15.82
N ARG A 140 16.67 20.74 -15.87
CA ARG A 140 17.43 21.23 -14.70
C ARG A 140 18.26 20.13 -14.01
N GLY A 141 18.85 19.23 -14.79
CA GLY A 141 19.69 18.13 -14.29
C GLY A 141 18.93 16.94 -13.73
N ILE A 142 17.60 16.97 -13.69
CA ILE A 142 16.72 15.93 -13.11
C ILE A 142 15.99 15.21 -14.24
N SER A 143 16.00 13.87 -14.20
CA SER A 143 15.26 13.00 -15.11
C SER A 143 13.81 12.79 -14.65
N LEU A 144 12.98 12.20 -15.50
CA LEU A 144 11.57 11.96 -15.19
C LEU A 144 11.41 11.00 -14.00
N ASP A 145 12.22 9.95 -13.92
CA ASP A 145 12.19 9.00 -12.82
C ASP A 145 12.65 9.65 -11.49
N GLU A 146 13.70 10.45 -11.52
CA GLU A 146 14.14 11.23 -10.35
C GLU A 146 13.03 12.18 -9.88
N ALA A 147 12.37 12.89 -10.81
CA ALA A 147 11.26 13.78 -10.49
C ALA A 147 10.06 13.02 -9.88
N CYS A 148 9.75 11.83 -10.37
CA CYS A 148 8.66 10.99 -9.83
C CYS A 148 8.89 10.51 -8.40
N THR A 149 10.14 10.42 -7.95
CA THR A 149 10.49 10.04 -6.57
C THR A 149 10.49 11.21 -5.59
N MET A 150 10.43 12.44 -6.08
CA MET A 150 10.28 13.63 -5.23
C MET A 150 8.91 13.63 -4.56
N THR A 151 8.86 14.15 -3.33
CA THR A 151 7.58 14.48 -2.72
C THR A 151 6.88 15.59 -3.53
N LEU A 152 5.56 15.62 -3.47
CA LEU A 152 4.80 16.65 -4.19
C LEU A 152 5.25 18.07 -3.81
N ALA A 153 5.59 18.30 -2.53
CA ALA A 153 6.11 19.57 -2.06
C ALA A 153 7.45 19.93 -2.73
N GLN A 154 8.40 18.98 -2.78
CA GLN A 154 9.69 19.17 -3.46
C GLN A 154 9.51 19.39 -4.97
N LEU A 155 8.59 18.65 -5.57
CA LEU A 155 8.33 18.75 -7.00
C LEU A 155 7.73 20.11 -7.37
N VAL A 156 6.84 20.66 -6.54
CA VAL A 156 6.30 22.03 -6.73
C VAL A 156 7.41 23.07 -6.67
N GLU A 157 8.33 22.99 -5.72
CA GLU A 157 9.48 23.88 -5.60
C GLU A 157 10.40 23.78 -6.83
N TRP A 158 10.70 22.57 -7.27
CA TRP A 158 11.55 22.33 -8.43
C TRP A 158 10.92 22.89 -9.72
N VAL A 159 9.61 22.68 -9.93
CA VAL A 159 8.86 23.09 -11.13
C VAL A 159 8.87 24.61 -11.31
N GLN A 160 8.88 25.40 -10.22
CA GLN A 160 8.92 26.87 -10.29
C GLN A 160 10.09 27.40 -11.14
N GLY A 161 11.24 26.72 -11.13
CA GLY A 161 12.41 27.13 -11.90
C GLY A 161 12.51 26.54 -13.31
N VAL A 162 11.56 25.67 -13.70
CA VAL A 162 11.62 24.99 -15.01
C VAL A 162 11.50 25.98 -16.19
N PRO A 163 10.51 26.88 -16.24
CA PRO A 163 10.38 27.80 -17.40
C PRO A 163 11.64 28.60 -17.66
N ALA A 164 12.25 29.14 -16.61
CA ALA A 164 13.46 29.98 -16.75
C ALA A 164 14.69 29.20 -17.26
N SER A 165 14.70 27.87 -17.11
CA SER A 165 15.78 27.00 -17.55
C SER A 165 15.70 26.57 -19.02
N LEU A 166 14.59 26.90 -19.69
CA LEU A 166 14.33 26.53 -21.09
C LEU A 166 14.61 27.64 -22.05
N PRO A 167 14.84 27.35 -23.36
CA PRO A 167 14.94 28.32 -24.42
C PRO A 167 13.73 29.29 -24.46
N GLU A 168 13.93 30.53 -24.90
CA GLU A 168 12.89 31.57 -24.88
C GLU A 168 11.60 31.19 -25.61
N ASP A 169 11.72 30.53 -26.73
CA ASP A 169 10.59 30.05 -27.55
C ASP A 169 9.73 28.96 -26.85
N MET A 170 10.30 28.24 -25.91
CA MET A 170 9.60 27.19 -25.14
C MET A 170 9.00 27.69 -23.82
N ARG A 171 9.44 28.87 -23.32
CA ARG A 171 9.02 29.39 -22.00
C ARG A 171 7.52 29.55 -21.84
N PRO A 172 6.78 30.19 -22.78
CA PRO A 172 5.34 30.41 -22.60
C PRO A 172 4.54 29.09 -22.44
N MET A 173 4.93 28.07 -23.22
CA MET A 173 4.31 26.73 -23.10
C MET A 173 4.66 26.08 -21.77
N ALA A 174 5.93 26.20 -21.37
CA ALA A 174 6.38 25.61 -20.08
C ALA A 174 5.71 26.31 -18.89
N GLU A 175 5.55 27.62 -18.91
CA GLU A 175 4.84 28.41 -17.89
C GLU A 175 3.41 27.90 -17.72
N SER A 176 2.66 27.77 -18.81
CA SER A 176 1.28 27.29 -18.79
C SER A 176 1.16 25.87 -18.21
N ILE A 177 2.07 24.94 -18.57
CA ILE A 177 2.10 23.57 -18.05
C ILE A 177 2.46 23.58 -16.56
N CYS A 178 3.47 24.36 -16.15
CA CYS A 178 3.90 24.46 -14.76
C CYS A 178 2.82 25.08 -13.87
N GLU A 179 2.12 26.10 -14.31
CA GLU A 179 0.99 26.72 -13.61
C GLU A 179 -0.16 25.74 -13.41
N ALA A 180 -0.54 25.00 -14.44
CA ALA A 180 -1.58 23.96 -14.36
C ALA A 180 -1.20 22.84 -13.36
N PHE A 181 0.07 22.43 -13.37
CA PHE A 181 0.59 21.48 -12.39
C PHE A 181 0.54 22.03 -10.97
N GLN A 182 1.08 23.25 -10.75
CA GLN A 182 1.13 23.90 -9.44
C GLN A 182 -0.26 24.12 -8.85
N SER A 183 -1.24 24.52 -9.64
CA SER A 183 -2.64 24.67 -9.22
C SER A 183 -3.22 23.34 -8.72
N THR A 184 -2.94 22.24 -9.42
CA THR A 184 -3.41 20.90 -9.00
C THR A 184 -2.67 20.43 -7.75
N ALA A 185 -1.36 20.60 -7.70
CA ALA A 185 -0.51 20.21 -6.60
C ALA A 185 -0.83 20.98 -5.31
N LYS A 186 -1.15 22.26 -5.40
CA LYS A 186 -1.55 23.10 -4.26
C LYS A 186 -2.74 22.48 -3.54
N ARG A 187 -3.79 22.11 -4.24
CA ARG A 187 -4.98 21.47 -3.63
C ARG A 187 -4.63 20.17 -2.90
N LEU A 188 -3.75 19.35 -3.46
CA LEU A 188 -3.29 18.12 -2.80
C LEU A 188 -2.48 18.45 -1.54
N MET A 189 -1.65 19.49 -1.57
CA MET A 189 -0.89 19.94 -0.40
C MET A 189 -1.81 20.51 0.68
N ASP A 190 -2.82 21.30 0.32
CA ASP A 190 -3.83 21.84 1.24
C ASP A 190 -4.58 20.68 1.96
N LEU A 191 -4.82 19.57 1.26
CA LEU A 191 -5.37 18.34 1.83
C LEU A 191 -4.35 17.47 2.59
N GLY A 192 -3.15 17.98 2.86
CA GLY A 192 -2.13 17.26 3.62
C GLY A 192 -1.45 16.11 2.87
N LEU A 193 -1.48 16.09 1.53
CA LEU A 193 -0.89 15.04 0.70
C LEU A 193 0.48 15.43 0.09
N GLY A 194 1.09 16.50 0.57
CA GLY A 194 2.37 17.02 0.06
C GLY A 194 3.56 16.07 0.18
N TYR A 195 3.47 15.06 1.02
CA TYR A 195 4.50 14.04 1.22
C TYR A 195 4.42 12.88 0.21
N LEU A 196 3.34 12.77 -0.57
CA LEU A 196 3.20 11.72 -1.57
C LEU A 196 4.15 11.96 -2.74
N THR A 197 4.60 10.86 -3.34
CA THR A 197 5.40 10.85 -4.57
C THR A 197 4.59 10.36 -5.75
N LEU A 198 4.95 10.77 -6.98
CA LEU A 198 4.20 10.37 -8.18
C LEU A 198 4.38 8.90 -8.56
N ASP A 199 5.46 8.27 -8.11
CA ASP A 199 5.74 6.85 -8.35
C ASP A 199 5.00 5.91 -7.39
N ARG A 200 4.42 6.46 -6.31
CA ARG A 200 3.69 5.67 -5.31
C ARG A 200 2.46 5.01 -5.92
N SER A 201 2.34 3.69 -5.74
CA SER A 201 1.19 2.93 -6.22
C SER A 201 -0.10 3.34 -5.49
N ALA A 202 -1.18 3.54 -6.26
CA ALA A 202 -2.50 3.86 -5.70
C ALA A 202 -3.03 2.77 -4.74
N ALA A 203 -2.63 1.51 -4.92
CA ALA A 203 -2.99 0.41 -4.04
C ALA A 203 -2.41 0.54 -2.62
N THR A 204 -1.32 1.29 -2.46
CA THR A 204 -0.67 1.53 -1.17
C THR A 204 -1.25 2.72 -0.40
N LEU A 205 -2.16 3.48 -1.01
CA LEU A 205 -2.81 4.61 -0.37
C LEU A 205 -3.82 4.13 0.68
N SER A 206 -3.83 4.76 1.84
CA SER A 206 -4.86 4.56 2.87
C SER A 206 -6.23 5.03 2.36
N THR A 207 -7.30 4.63 3.04
CA THR A 207 -8.66 5.05 2.68
C THR A 207 -8.79 6.57 2.70
N GLY A 208 -8.28 7.23 3.75
CA GLY A 208 -8.31 8.69 3.86
C GLY A 208 -7.48 9.40 2.77
N GLU A 209 -6.28 8.88 2.41
CA GLU A 209 -5.49 9.41 1.29
C GLU A 209 -6.25 9.32 -0.03
N ARG A 210 -6.91 8.19 -0.29
CA ARG A 210 -7.72 8.00 -1.51
C ARG A 210 -8.91 8.96 -1.58
N GLN A 211 -9.63 9.14 -0.47
CA GLN A 211 -10.75 10.08 -0.40
C GLN A 211 -10.31 11.52 -0.68
N ARG A 212 -9.23 11.97 -0.04
CA ARG A 212 -8.67 13.31 -0.29
C ARG A 212 -8.17 13.50 -1.72
N MET A 213 -7.57 12.48 -2.32
CA MET A 213 -7.18 12.47 -3.73
C MET A 213 -8.41 12.65 -4.65
N GLN A 214 -9.52 11.95 -4.35
CA GLN A 214 -10.77 12.07 -5.10
C GLN A 214 -11.40 13.46 -4.92
N LEU A 215 -11.35 14.02 -3.71
CA LEU A 215 -11.84 15.35 -3.41
C LEU A 215 -11.05 16.42 -4.19
N ALA A 216 -9.72 16.36 -4.20
CA ALA A 216 -8.88 17.25 -4.98
C ALA A 216 -9.19 17.18 -6.49
N ARG A 217 -9.49 15.98 -6.99
CA ARG A 217 -9.90 15.76 -8.38
C ARG A 217 -11.28 16.38 -8.67
N ALA A 218 -12.23 16.22 -7.75
CA ALA A 218 -13.58 16.77 -7.89
C ALA A 218 -13.55 18.31 -7.96
N ALA A 219 -12.82 18.95 -7.05
CA ALA A 219 -12.65 20.40 -7.01
C ALA A 219 -11.96 20.98 -8.27
N ARG A 220 -11.18 20.15 -9.00
CA ARG A 220 -10.56 20.56 -10.26
C ARG A 220 -11.56 20.72 -11.40
N ASN A 221 -12.61 19.91 -11.43
CA ASN A 221 -13.45 19.75 -12.62
C ASN A 221 -14.43 20.91 -12.84
N ARG A 222 -14.55 21.87 -11.91
CA ARG A 222 -15.47 23.02 -11.97
C ARG A 222 -16.88 22.66 -12.47
N THR A 223 -17.34 21.47 -12.09
CA THR A 223 -18.72 21.06 -12.35
C THR A 223 -19.64 21.81 -11.40
N THR A 224 -20.82 22.22 -11.88
CA THR A 224 -21.85 22.90 -11.09
C THR A 224 -23.08 22.02 -10.94
N GLY A 225 -23.86 22.22 -9.85
CA GLY A 225 -25.08 21.48 -9.62
C GLY A 225 -24.88 20.01 -9.20
N VAL A 226 -23.71 19.66 -8.69
CA VAL A 226 -23.37 18.31 -8.19
C VAL A 226 -23.58 18.25 -6.69
N LEU A 227 -24.08 17.12 -6.19
CA LEU A 227 -24.07 16.78 -4.76
C LEU A 227 -22.86 15.90 -4.44
N TYR A 228 -21.99 16.38 -3.58
CA TYR A 228 -20.87 15.64 -3.02
C TYR A 228 -21.26 15.09 -1.65
N VAL A 229 -21.09 13.79 -1.45
CA VAL A 229 -21.29 13.13 -0.14
C VAL A 229 -19.94 12.61 0.34
N LEU A 230 -19.49 13.11 1.48
CA LEU A 230 -18.19 12.81 2.07
C LEU A 230 -18.41 12.14 3.43
N ASP A 231 -17.84 10.96 3.61
CA ASP A 231 -17.93 10.18 4.83
C ASP A 231 -16.59 10.23 5.56
N GLU A 232 -16.57 10.90 6.73
CA GLU A 232 -15.43 11.08 7.63
C GLU A 232 -14.11 11.49 6.93
N PRO A 233 -14.09 12.53 6.08
CA PRO A 233 -12.89 12.93 5.34
C PRO A 233 -11.77 13.48 6.24
N SER A 234 -12.08 13.82 7.50
CA SER A 234 -11.12 14.27 8.53
C SER A 234 -10.27 13.15 9.09
N ILE A 235 -10.66 11.88 8.91
CA ILE A 235 -9.95 10.73 9.50
C ILE A 235 -8.46 10.77 9.19
N GLY A 236 -7.66 10.74 10.27
CA GLY A 236 -6.19 10.72 10.20
C GLY A 236 -5.57 12.04 9.77
N LEU A 237 -6.34 13.12 9.65
CA LEU A 237 -5.80 14.47 9.47
C LEU A 237 -5.25 15.03 10.78
N HIS A 238 -4.15 15.75 10.66
CA HIS A 238 -3.68 16.64 11.71
C HIS A 238 -4.56 17.91 11.69
N PRO A 239 -4.85 18.56 12.83
CA PRO A 239 -5.65 19.77 12.87
C PRO A 239 -5.23 20.87 11.89
N SER A 240 -3.93 21.02 11.62
CA SER A 240 -3.44 21.97 10.61
C SER A 240 -3.90 21.68 9.18
N ASN A 241 -4.29 20.47 8.86
CA ASN A 241 -4.78 20.08 7.54
C ASN A 241 -6.32 20.17 7.42
N ILE A 242 -7.03 20.33 8.53
CA ILE A 242 -8.49 20.52 8.52
C ILE A 242 -8.85 21.82 7.81
N VAL A 243 -8.09 22.89 8.03
CA VAL A 243 -8.27 24.19 7.34
C VAL A 243 -8.21 24.02 5.81
N GLY A 244 -7.25 23.24 5.30
CA GLY A 244 -7.17 22.95 3.88
C GLY A 244 -8.34 22.12 3.36
N LEU A 245 -8.82 21.15 4.15
CA LEU A 245 -9.99 20.34 3.82
C LEU A 245 -11.25 21.19 3.73
N THR A 246 -11.51 22.05 4.73
CA THR A 246 -12.66 22.95 4.75
C THR A 246 -12.58 23.95 3.60
N GLY A 247 -11.41 24.49 3.29
CA GLY A 247 -11.21 25.38 2.13
C GLY A 247 -11.61 24.73 0.81
N VAL A 248 -11.23 23.46 0.59
CA VAL A 248 -11.64 22.74 -0.64
C VAL A 248 -13.15 22.49 -0.67
N MET A 249 -13.81 22.25 0.47
CA MET A 249 -15.27 22.09 0.53
C MET A 249 -15.99 23.43 0.23
N HIS A 250 -15.49 24.54 0.75
CA HIS A 250 -15.99 25.88 0.42
C HIS A 250 -15.84 26.17 -1.07
N ASP A 251 -14.69 25.91 -1.68
CA ASP A 251 -14.49 26.04 -3.13
C ASP A 251 -15.56 25.28 -3.94
N LEU A 252 -15.92 24.05 -3.51
CA LEU A 252 -16.98 23.27 -4.18
C LEU A 252 -18.35 23.95 -4.06
N VAL A 253 -18.70 24.50 -2.89
CA VAL A 253 -19.96 25.22 -2.66
C VAL A 253 -20.00 26.51 -3.47
N ASP A 254 -18.91 27.28 -3.48
CA ASP A 254 -18.76 28.52 -4.23
C ASP A 254 -18.88 28.29 -5.76
N ASP A 255 -18.43 27.15 -6.24
CA ASP A 255 -18.62 26.68 -7.62
C ASP A 255 -20.07 26.25 -7.93
N GLY A 256 -21.03 26.44 -7.01
CA GLY A 256 -22.46 26.16 -7.18
C GLY A 256 -22.85 24.68 -6.98
N ASN A 257 -22.10 23.96 -6.16
CA ASN A 257 -22.38 22.59 -5.77
C ASN A 257 -22.96 22.52 -4.35
N SER A 258 -23.40 21.32 -3.94
CA SER A 258 -23.82 21.02 -2.57
C SER A 258 -22.90 19.96 -1.96
N VAL A 259 -22.58 20.12 -0.68
CA VAL A 259 -21.75 19.16 0.07
C VAL A 259 -22.55 18.64 1.26
N ILE A 260 -22.70 17.32 1.37
CA ILE A 260 -23.15 16.63 2.58
C ILE A 260 -21.93 15.96 3.20
N LEU A 261 -21.66 16.30 4.44
CA LEU A 261 -20.54 15.81 5.19
C LEU A 261 -21.00 15.00 6.38
N VAL A 262 -20.52 13.78 6.52
CA VAL A 262 -20.67 12.99 7.74
C VAL A 262 -19.34 13.07 8.48
N ASP A 263 -19.32 13.72 9.62
CA ASP A 263 -18.10 13.88 10.44
C ASP A 263 -18.47 14.14 11.91
N HIS A 264 -17.50 14.01 12.79
CA HIS A 264 -17.65 14.27 14.24
C HIS A 264 -16.61 15.27 14.78
N ASP A 265 -15.70 15.76 13.93
CA ASP A 265 -14.73 16.77 14.31
C ASP A 265 -15.40 18.15 14.45
N THR A 266 -15.37 18.70 15.66
CA THR A 266 -16.00 19.98 15.98
C THR A 266 -15.44 21.16 15.19
N GLN A 267 -14.20 21.10 14.71
CA GLN A 267 -13.62 22.15 13.85
C GLN A 267 -14.31 22.18 12.49
N ILE A 268 -14.60 20.99 11.94
CA ILE A 268 -15.32 20.87 10.67
C ILE A 268 -16.81 21.21 10.84
N LEU A 269 -17.44 20.70 11.89
CA LEU A 269 -18.85 20.95 12.16
C LEU A 269 -19.18 22.44 12.27
N LYS A 270 -18.24 23.25 12.80
CA LYS A 270 -18.37 24.71 12.90
C LYS A 270 -18.39 25.46 11.57
N GLU A 271 -17.96 24.83 10.50
CA GLU A 271 -17.95 25.39 9.15
C GLU A 271 -19.25 25.08 8.36
N ALA A 272 -20.15 24.28 8.94
CA ALA A 272 -21.39 23.87 8.27
C ALA A 272 -22.46 24.97 8.34
N ASP A 273 -23.20 25.18 7.24
CA ASP A 273 -24.37 26.05 7.19
C ASP A 273 -25.56 25.43 7.94
N TRP A 274 -25.66 24.09 7.89
CA TRP A 274 -26.74 23.33 8.48
C TRP A 274 -26.26 22.00 9.03
N ILE A 275 -26.67 21.66 10.25
CA ILE A 275 -26.35 20.40 10.91
C ILE A 275 -27.64 19.56 11.04
N VAL A 276 -27.50 18.27 10.80
CA VAL A 276 -28.50 17.24 11.10
C VAL A 276 -27.85 16.24 12.05
N GLU A 277 -28.31 16.18 13.29
CA GLU A 277 -27.76 15.30 14.31
C GLU A 277 -28.60 14.03 14.44
N MET A 278 -27.95 12.89 14.30
CA MET A 278 -28.55 11.57 14.39
C MET A 278 -28.27 10.93 15.73
N GLY A 279 -29.26 10.25 16.31
CA GLY A 279 -29.10 9.60 17.62
C GLY A 279 -30.42 8.97 18.11
N PRO A 280 -30.63 8.91 19.46
CA PRO A 280 -29.70 9.32 20.52
C PRO A 280 -28.59 8.32 20.84
N GLU A 281 -28.75 7.04 20.47
CA GLU A 281 -27.81 5.96 20.74
C GLU A 281 -27.54 5.16 19.46
N ALA A 282 -26.66 4.18 19.55
CA ALA A 282 -26.40 3.22 18.44
C ALA A 282 -27.45 2.08 18.41
N GLY A 283 -27.55 1.41 17.26
CA GLY A 283 -28.40 0.23 17.08
C GLY A 283 -29.90 0.55 17.11
N ALA A 284 -30.69 -0.28 17.81
CA ALA A 284 -32.14 -0.20 17.82
C ALA A 284 -32.73 1.09 18.41
N LYS A 285 -31.94 1.82 19.20
CA LYS A 285 -32.34 3.11 19.79
C LYS A 285 -31.79 4.32 19.02
N GLY A 286 -31.07 4.08 17.92
CA GLY A 286 -30.57 5.09 17.03
C GLY A 286 -31.44 5.33 15.81
N GLY A 287 -30.90 6.04 14.81
CA GLY A 287 -31.55 6.26 13.53
C GLY A 287 -32.63 7.36 13.51
N HIS A 288 -32.70 8.16 14.56
CA HIS A 288 -33.62 9.32 14.63
C HIS A 288 -32.84 10.63 14.46
N VAL A 289 -33.48 11.63 13.85
CA VAL A 289 -32.97 13.00 13.90
C VAL A 289 -33.35 13.57 15.26
N ILE A 290 -32.36 13.86 16.10
CA ILE A 290 -32.56 14.41 17.46
C ILE A 290 -32.47 15.93 17.50
N ALA A 291 -31.70 16.52 16.59
CA ALA A 291 -31.57 17.96 16.40
C ALA A 291 -31.25 18.29 14.95
N GLN A 292 -31.72 19.45 14.47
CA GLN A 292 -31.30 19.99 13.16
C GLN A 292 -31.40 21.51 13.18
N GLY A 293 -30.49 22.17 12.44
CA GLY A 293 -30.51 23.63 12.37
C GLY A 293 -29.15 24.22 12.06
N THR A 294 -29.05 25.53 12.15
CA THR A 294 -27.80 26.28 12.12
C THR A 294 -26.98 26.02 13.40
N ILE A 295 -25.70 26.33 13.38
CA ILE A 295 -24.82 26.13 14.56
C ILE A 295 -25.40 26.73 15.84
N PRO A 296 -25.84 28.01 15.89
CA PRO A 296 -26.44 28.57 17.11
C PRO A 296 -27.69 27.80 17.57
N ALA A 297 -28.53 27.34 16.63
CA ALA A 297 -29.70 26.56 16.97
C ALA A 297 -29.36 25.19 17.60
N ILE A 298 -28.29 24.54 17.14
CA ILE A 298 -27.79 23.28 17.70
C ILE A 298 -27.16 23.51 19.10
N GLU A 299 -26.39 24.59 19.27
CA GLU A 299 -25.74 24.95 20.55
C GLU A 299 -26.74 25.22 21.68
N GLU A 300 -27.90 25.74 21.33
CA GLU A 300 -28.98 26.07 22.29
C GLU A 300 -30.02 24.93 22.47
N ASN A 301 -29.97 23.89 21.61
CA ASN A 301 -30.94 22.80 21.64
C ASN A 301 -30.63 21.81 22.79
N PRO A 302 -31.50 21.66 23.81
CA PRO A 302 -31.24 20.77 24.92
C PRO A 302 -31.27 19.27 24.54
N ALA A 303 -31.80 18.90 23.37
CA ALA A 303 -31.81 17.55 22.87
C ALA A 303 -30.50 17.21 22.11
N SER A 304 -29.71 18.22 21.74
CA SER A 304 -28.47 18.03 21.03
C SER A 304 -27.37 17.47 21.95
N GLN A 305 -26.72 16.40 21.52
CA GLN A 305 -25.56 15.82 22.18
C GLN A 305 -24.27 16.54 21.79
N ILE A 306 -24.19 17.08 20.57
CA ILE A 306 -23.01 17.78 20.06
C ILE A 306 -23.01 19.28 20.45
N GLY A 307 -24.15 19.87 20.71
CA GLY A 307 -24.31 21.30 21.05
C GLY A 307 -23.37 21.78 22.17
N PRO A 308 -23.28 21.08 23.31
CA PRO A 308 -22.35 21.44 24.39
C PRO A 308 -20.88 21.48 23.96
N PHE A 309 -20.47 20.61 23.03
CA PHE A 309 -19.09 20.58 22.49
C PHE A 309 -18.85 21.71 21.48
N LEU A 310 -19.83 22.03 20.64
CA LEU A 310 -19.73 23.15 19.71
C LEU A 310 -19.63 24.49 20.44
N SER A 311 -20.44 24.68 21.48
CA SER A 311 -20.46 25.89 22.30
C SER A 311 -19.27 25.99 23.28
N GLY A 312 -18.48 24.92 23.43
CA GLY A 312 -17.39 24.85 24.41
C GLY A 312 -17.86 24.76 25.88
N LYS A 313 -19.16 24.50 26.10
CA LYS A 313 -19.74 24.33 27.46
C LYS A 313 -19.56 22.91 28.01
N ALA A 314 -19.19 21.94 27.15
CA ALA A 314 -18.95 20.56 27.57
C ALA A 314 -17.74 20.50 28.49
N GLU A 315 -17.96 20.04 29.74
CA GLU A 315 -16.88 19.77 30.67
C GLU A 315 -16.20 18.44 30.30
N THR A 316 -14.88 18.48 30.07
CA THR A 316 -14.07 17.28 29.90
C THR A 316 -13.54 16.85 31.24
N GLU A 317 -13.90 15.66 31.71
CA GLU A 317 -13.26 15.10 32.91
C GLU A 317 -11.75 14.86 32.63
N LEU A 318 -10.92 15.67 33.27
CA LEU A 318 -9.47 15.52 33.17
C LEU A 318 -9.00 14.52 34.23
N ARG A 319 -8.51 13.38 33.74
CA ARG A 319 -7.80 12.43 34.62
C ARG A 319 -6.63 13.14 35.31
N PRO A 320 -6.40 12.91 36.64
CA PRO A 320 -5.22 13.41 37.30
C PRO A 320 -3.94 12.94 36.59
N ARG A 321 -3.08 13.88 36.23
CA ARG A 321 -1.80 13.57 35.58
C ARG A 321 -0.76 13.21 36.63
N ALA A 322 0.16 12.31 36.30
CA ALA A 322 1.32 12.07 37.15
C ALA A 322 2.14 13.36 37.32
N ALA A 323 2.66 13.63 38.53
CA ALA A 323 3.62 14.70 38.71
C ALA A 323 4.84 14.48 37.79
N LYS A 324 5.44 15.57 37.32
CA LYS A 324 6.54 15.51 36.33
C LYS A 324 7.67 14.58 36.80
N GLU A 325 8.00 14.64 38.07
CA GLU A 325 9.06 13.86 38.71
C GLU A 325 8.71 12.37 38.83
N ALA A 326 7.42 12.02 38.78
CA ALA A 326 6.91 10.66 38.93
C ALA A 326 6.54 10.01 37.56
N VAL A 327 6.71 10.72 36.45
CA VAL A 327 6.32 10.18 35.11
C VAL A 327 7.04 8.88 34.82
N PHE A 328 8.33 8.77 35.13
CA PHE A 328 9.17 7.59 34.87
C PHE A 328 9.36 6.70 36.12
N ALA A 329 8.59 6.87 37.18
CA ALA A 329 8.76 6.12 38.44
C ALA A 329 8.59 4.61 38.27
N ASP A 330 7.72 4.18 37.34
CA ASP A 330 7.43 2.77 37.08
C ASP A 330 8.39 2.14 36.02
N GLY A 331 9.43 2.89 35.63
CA GLY A 331 10.46 2.48 34.69
C GLY A 331 10.26 3.03 33.26
N THR A 332 11.19 2.70 32.39
CA THR A 332 11.30 3.25 31.03
C THR A 332 11.32 2.11 30.00
N MET A 333 10.67 2.33 28.87
CA MET A 333 10.90 1.60 27.63
C MET A 333 11.79 2.46 26.75
N HIS A 334 12.87 1.89 26.26
CA HIS A 334 13.80 2.57 25.36
C HIS A 334 13.57 2.11 23.93
N LEU A 335 13.32 3.06 23.03
CA LEU A 335 13.18 2.82 21.59
C LEU A 335 14.35 3.49 20.90
N SER A 336 15.19 2.68 20.25
CA SER A 336 16.30 3.15 19.39
C SER A 336 16.18 2.48 18.03
N THR A 337 16.26 3.27 16.96
CA THR A 337 16.22 2.77 15.60
C THR A 337 17.14 3.56 14.67
N SER A 338 17.69 2.87 13.66
CA SER A 338 18.33 3.51 12.52
C SER A 338 17.29 4.14 11.60
N GLN A 339 17.72 4.70 10.47
CA GLN A 339 16.79 5.24 9.48
C GLN A 339 15.90 4.12 8.90
N ILE A 340 14.58 4.30 9.00
CA ILE A 340 13.56 3.41 8.42
C ILE A 340 12.65 4.24 7.52
N HIS A 341 12.68 4.02 6.22
CA HIS A 341 11.95 4.84 5.24
C HIS A 341 12.22 6.35 5.41
N THR A 342 11.19 7.13 5.74
CA THR A 342 11.29 8.57 5.99
C THR A 342 11.64 8.93 7.43
N VAL A 343 11.57 7.97 8.36
CA VAL A 343 11.92 8.18 9.77
C VAL A 343 13.43 8.22 9.89
N LYS A 344 13.96 9.32 10.41
CA LYS A 344 15.38 9.50 10.70
C LYS A 344 15.77 8.67 11.92
N PRO A 345 17.08 8.44 12.16
CA PRO A 345 17.52 7.79 13.38
C PRO A 345 16.87 8.43 14.60
N LEU A 346 16.29 7.60 15.45
CA LEU A 346 15.43 8.01 16.57
C LEU A 346 15.87 7.30 17.83
N GLU A 347 15.93 8.05 18.92
CA GLU A 347 16.14 7.53 20.26
C GLU A 347 15.15 8.21 21.20
N VAL A 348 14.23 7.42 21.80
CA VAL A 348 13.14 7.92 22.62
C VAL A 348 12.94 7.04 23.84
N GLU A 349 12.73 7.67 24.99
CA GLU A 349 12.32 7.04 26.24
C GLU A 349 10.81 7.18 26.43
N ILE A 350 10.14 6.06 26.68
CA ILE A 350 8.69 5.99 26.89
C ILE A 350 8.44 5.51 28.33
N PRO A 351 7.70 6.26 29.16
CA PRO A 351 7.44 5.87 30.54
C PRO A 351 6.49 4.67 30.61
N LYS A 352 6.83 3.68 31.45
CA LYS A 352 5.97 2.53 31.75
C LYS A 352 4.79 2.95 32.64
N GLY A 353 3.67 2.23 32.50
CA GLY A 353 2.48 2.49 33.32
C GLY A 353 1.81 3.86 33.08
N ARG A 354 2.08 4.50 31.94
CA ARG A 354 1.55 5.81 31.55
C ARG A 354 0.88 5.75 30.19
N LEU A 355 -0.06 6.65 29.96
CA LEU A 355 -0.61 6.89 28.64
C LEU A 355 0.34 7.82 27.88
N THR A 356 0.98 7.30 26.85
CA THR A 356 1.86 8.06 25.96
C THR A 356 1.16 8.24 24.61
N VAL A 357 1.14 9.47 24.10
CA VAL A 357 0.54 9.80 22.80
C VAL A 357 1.63 10.21 21.82
N VAL A 358 1.66 9.55 20.65
CA VAL A 358 2.51 9.93 19.52
C VAL A 358 1.68 10.74 18.54
N THR A 359 2.09 11.99 18.30
CA THR A 359 1.38 12.92 17.40
C THR A 359 2.32 13.52 16.37
N GLY A 360 1.74 14.10 15.32
CA GLY A 360 2.48 14.77 14.24
C GLY A 360 1.62 14.87 12.97
N VAL A 361 2.04 15.69 12.02
CA VAL A 361 1.36 15.87 10.73
C VAL A 361 1.25 14.56 9.93
N SER A 362 0.33 14.52 8.98
CA SER A 362 0.19 13.38 8.07
C SER A 362 1.51 13.13 7.32
N GLY A 363 1.91 11.84 7.21
CA GLY A 363 3.17 11.47 6.56
C GLY A 363 4.45 11.68 7.39
N SER A 364 4.35 12.11 8.66
CA SER A 364 5.53 12.30 9.54
C SER A 364 6.18 11.01 10.05
N GLY A 365 5.66 9.83 9.68
CA GLY A 365 6.22 8.53 10.09
C GLY A 365 5.74 7.99 11.43
N LYS A 366 4.59 8.48 11.94
CA LYS A 366 4.03 8.01 13.23
C LYS A 366 3.76 6.50 13.29
N THR A 367 3.43 5.89 12.18
CA THR A 367 3.01 4.47 12.07
C THR A 367 4.14 3.57 11.55
N THR A 368 5.26 4.15 11.16
CA THR A 368 6.45 3.41 10.75
C THR A 368 7.15 2.86 11.97
#